data_eff0ccac6448084a32ce8b325d39120d
#
_entry.id   eff0ccac6448084a32ce8b325d39120d
#
_cell.length_a   1.000
_cell.length_b   1.000
_cell.length_c   1.000
_cell.angle_alpha   90.00
_cell.angle_beta   90.00
_cell.angle_gamma   90.00
#
_symmetry.space_group_name_H-M   'P 1'
#
loop_
_entity.id
_entity.type
_entity.pdbx_description
1 polymer ?
#
loop_
_entity_poly.entity_id
_entity_poly.type
_entity_poly.pdbx_seq_one_letter_code
_entity_poly.pdbx_strand_id
1 'polypeptide(L)'
;WQDRSIAGSEAEVSEEVSAAEASGEAVSEAEEPVASSDRHTYFESNTYLYIRKTMKTKKWMTATIAMVCMVLLNSCSYNKMVEKDEAVSTAWSNVETQYQRRADLIPNLVSTVKGYATHESSTLEAVVAARSKATQITVDPANLTAEKLAEYQKAQGAVSSALGKLLAVTENYPQLRANENFSELQAQLEGTENRITEARKRYNEAVQDYNVLIRKFPNNLF
;
A
#
# COMPACT_ATOMS: atom_id res chain seq x y z
N TRP A 1 20.28 -1.74 41.15
CA TRP A 1 19.23 -1.15 42.01
C TRP A 1 17.90 -1.55 41.39
N GLN A 2 17.16 -2.41 41.85
CA GLN A 2 16.65 -2.99 43.08
C GLN A 2 15.35 -3.68 42.71
N ASP A 3 15.32 -4.91 42.59
CA ASP A 3 14.74 -5.99 43.41
C ASP A 3 13.67 -5.54 44.42
N ARG A 4 12.44 -6.00 44.19
CA ARG A 4 11.35 -6.30 45.13
C ARG A 4 10.07 -6.54 44.34
N SER A 5 9.41 -7.57 44.40
CA SER A 5 8.96 -8.51 45.43
C SER A 5 7.65 -9.09 44.90
N ILE A 6 7.65 -10.34 44.47
CA ILE A 6 6.44 -11.12 44.22
C ILE A 6 6.37 -12.11 45.38
N ALA A 7 5.67 -11.71 46.45
CA ALA A 7 5.26 -12.62 47.52
C ALA A 7 3.97 -12.04 48.13
N GLY A 8 2.84 -12.66 47.90
CA GLY A 8 1.59 -12.26 48.53
C GLY A 8 0.33 -12.65 47.76
N SER A 9 0.16 -13.92 47.35
CA SER A 9 -1.11 -14.37 46.79
C SER A 9 -1.38 -15.88 46.98
N GLU A 10 -0.70 -16.53 47.92
CA GLU A 10 -0.95 -17.97 48.17
C GLU A 10 -1.51 -18.28 49.59
N ALA A 11 -2.01 -17.28 50.30
CA ALA A 11 -2.48 -17.48 51.69
C ALA A 11 -3.99 -17.33 51.90
N GLU A 12 -4.80 -17.16 50.84
CA GLU A 12 -6.24 -16.87 51.01
C GLU A 12 -7.20 -17.97 50.46
N VAL A 13 -6.70 -19.14 50.06
CA VAL A 13 -7.54 -20.22 49.54
C VAL A 13 -7.66 -21.44 50.48
N SER A 14 -7.04 -21.42 51.64
CA SER A 14 -7.04 -22.57 52.59
C SER A 14 -7.99 -22.47 53.78
N GLU A 15 -8.83 -21.45 53.92
CA GLU A 15 -9.68 -21.26 55.11
C GLU A 15 -11.20 -21.44 54.88
N GLU A 16 -11.65 -21.77 53.64
CA GLU A 16 -13.08 -21.93 53.36
C GLU A 16 -13.57 -23.39 53.23
N VAL A 17 -12.73 -24.39 53.51
CA VAL A 17 -13.10 -25.83 53.37
C VAL A 17 -13.37 -26.50 54.72
N SER A 18 -13.24 -25.81 55.87
CA SER A 18 -13.34 -26.42 57.19
C SER A 18 -14.64 -26.15 57.98
N ALA A 19 -15.69 -25.61 57.37
CA ALA A 19 -16.91 -25.24 58.09
C ALA A 19 -18.21 -25.98 57.64
N ALA A 20 -18.13 -27.11 56.98
CA ALA A 20 -19.30 -27.85 56.45
C ALA A 20 -19.47 -29.29 57.02
N GLU A 21 -18.80 -29.61 58.11
CA GLU A 21 -18.99 -30.92 58.76
C GLU A 21 -19.40 -30.77 60.23
N ALA A 22 -20.60 -30.31 60.52
CA ALA A 22 -21.26 -30.56 61.80
C ALA A 22 -22.74 -30.09 61.79
N SER A 23 -23.65 -30.92 61.28
CA SER A 23 -24.98 -31.06 61.85
C SER A 23 -25.69 -32.23 61.19
N GLY A 24 -25.49 -33.42 61.78
CA GLY A 24 -26.35 -34.57 61.54
C GLY A 24 -27.55 -34.43 62.43
N GLU A 25 -28.73 -34.28 61.88
CA GLU A 25 -29.98 -34.61 62.56
C GLU A 25 -30.90 -35.36 61.61
N ALA A 26 -31.26 -36.53 62.07
CA ALA A 26 -32.12 -37.49 61.45
C ALA A 26 -33.56 -36.97 61.40
N VAL A 27 -34.16 -36.95 60.20
CA VAL A 27 -35.61 -36.99 60.07
C VAL A 27 -35.98 -38.12 59.11
N SER A 28 -36.48 -39.18 59.72
CA SER A 28 -37.19 -40.29 59.11
C SER A 28 -38.54 -39.79 58.63
N GLU A 29 -38.79 -39.75 57.33
CA GLU A 29 -40.15 -39.67 56.80
C GLU A 29 -40.26 -40.37 55.43
N ALA A 30 -41.02 -41.43 55.46
CA ALA A 30 -41.75 -42.17 54.43
C ALA A 30 -41.35 -41.92 52.94
N GLU A 31 -40.60 -42.83 52.36
CA GLU A 31 -40.53 -43.04 50.93
C GLU A 31 -41.82 -43.71 50.40
N GLU A 32 -42.68 -42.97 49.72
CA GLU A 32 -43.61 -43.55 48.77
C GLU A 32 -42.82 -44.01 47.49
N PRO A 33 -43.08 -45.16 46.92
CA PRO A 33 -42.39 -45.63 45.72
C PRO A 33 -42.92 -44.83 44.50
N VAL A 34 -42.21 -43.77 44.14
CA VAL A 34 -42.40 -43.11 42.85
C VAL A 34 -42.09 -44.13 41.75
N ALA A 35 -43.09 -44.42 40.94
CA ALA A 35 -43.07 -45.43 39.87
C ALA A 35 -41.81 -45.27 39.02
N SER A 36 -41.13 -46.39 38.75
CA SER A 36 -39.86 -46.47 37.99
C SER A 36 -39.94 -45.92 36.55
N SER A 37 -41.17 -45.75 36.04
CA SER A 37 -41.47 -45.20 34.73
C SER A 37 -41.16 -43.70 34.65
N ASP A 38 -41.41 -42.91 35.71
CA ASP A 38 -41.22 -41.46 35.63
C ASP A 38 -39.75 -41.07 35.71
N ARG A 39 -38.91 -41.84 36.40
CA ARG A 39 -37.45 -41.58 36.48
C ARG A 39 -36.75 -41.71 35.15
N HIS A 40 -37.18 -42.68 34.34
CA HIS A 40 -36.58 -42.89 33.01
C HIS A 40 -36.91 -41.73 32.04
N THR A 41 -38.14 -41.27 32.03
CA THR A 41 -38.57 -40.15 31.19
C THR A 41 -37.95 -38.81 31.60
N TYR A 42 -37.75 -38.52 32.88
CA TYR A 42 -37.04 -37.31 33.36
C TYR A 42 -35.55 -37.36 33.02
N PHE A 43 -34.91 -38.52 33.07
CA PHE A 43 -33.48 -38.63 32.72
C PHE A 43 -33.27 -38.45 31.23
N GLU A 44 -34.10 -39.01 30.38
CA GLU A 44 -34.00 -38.84 28.94
C GLU A 44 -34.27 -37.39 28.51
N SER A 45 -35.32 -36.75 29.05
CA SER A 45 -35.65 -35.38 28.67
C SER A 45 -34.55 -34.37 29.05
N ASN A 46 -33.91 -34.56 30.22
CA ASN A 46 -32.81 -33.72 30.67
C ASN A 46 -31.53 -33.93 29.83
N THR A 47 -31.26 -35.15 29.40
CA THR A 47 -30.12 -35.47 28.52
C THR A 47 -30.32 -34.86 27.14
N TYR A 48 -31.51 -34.93 26.54
CA TYR A 48 -31.82 -34.32 25.27
C TYR A 48 -31.73 -32.78 25.33
N LEU A 49 -32.16 -32.16 26.39
CA LEU A 49 -32.03 -30.72 26.61
C LEU A 49 -30.57 -30.26 26.73
N TYR A 50 -29.75 -31.03 27.45
CA TYR A 50 -28.32 -30.79 27.62
C TYR A 50 -27.56 -30.90 26.31
N ILE A 51 -27.81 -31.95 25.52
CA ILE A 51 -27.22 -32.20 24.21
C ILE A 51 -27.62 -31.05 23.24
N ARG A 52 -28.89 -30.64 23.23
CA ARG A 52 -29.41 -29.58 22.38
C ARG A 52 -28.78 -28.23 22.73
N LYS A 53 -28.55 -27.95 24.02
CA LYS A 53 -27.91 -26.70 24.50
C LYS A 53 -26.42 -26.67 24.13
N THR A 54 -25.71 -27.78 24.29
CA THR A 54 -24.27 -27.87 23.94
C THR A 54 -24.04 -27.83 22.42
N MET A 55 -24.94 -28.38 21.62
CA MET A 55 -24.85 -28.29 20.15
C MET A 55 -25.11 -26.86 19.64
N LYS A 56 -26.01 -26.10 20.26
CA LYS A 56 -26.23 -24.68 19.94
C LYS A 56 -24.99 -23.84 20.28
N THR A 57 -24.41 -24.01 21.44
CA THR A 57 -23.20 -23.26 21.85
C THR A 57 -21.99 -23.60 20.97
N LYS A 58 -21.80 -24.87 20.58
CA LYS A 58 -20.73 -25.27 19.65
C LYS A 58 -20.91 -24.61 18.28
N LYS A 59 -22.13 -24.53 17.74
CA LYS A 59 -22.41 -23.87 16.46
C LYS A 59 -22.15 -22.36 16.54
N TRP A 60 -22.48 -21.71 17.64
CA TRP A 60 -22.18 -20.30 17.84
C TRP A 60 -20.66 -20.05 17.99
N MET A 61 -19.98 -20.91 18.70
CA MET A 61 -18.52 -20.84 18.85
C MET A 61 -17.78 -21.03 17.51
N THR A 62 -18.22 -21.97 16.67
CA THR A 62 -17.65 -22.13 15.33
C THR A 62 -17.96 -20.94 14.42
N ALA A 63 -19.16 -20.35 14.52
CA ALA A 63 -19.52 -19.16 13.78
C ALA A 63 -18.68 -17.93 14.19
N THR A 64 -18.45 -17.75 15.50
CA THR A 64 -17.59 -16.64 15.99
C THR A 64 -16.14 -16.83 15.59
N ILE A 65 -15.59 -18.05 15.66
CA ILE A 65 -14.23 -18.35 15.20
C ILE A 65 -14.11 -18.09 13.69
N ALA A 66 -15.07 -18.53 12.89
CA ALA A 66 -15.09 -18.28 11.44
C ALA A 66 -15.15 -16.78 11.13
N MET A 67 -15.94 -16.01 11.87
CA MET A 67 -16.04 -14.56 11.73
C MET A 67 -14.71 -13.86 12.06
N VAL A 68 -14.05 -14.26 13.16
CA VAL A 68 -12.73 -13.74 13.55
C VAL A 68 -11.67 -14.08 12.50
N CYS A 69 -11.65 -15.32 11.99
CA CYS A 69 -10.75 -15.70 10.91
C CYS A 69 -10.99 -14.88 9.64
N MET A 70 -12.24 -14.60 9.28
CA MET A 70 -12.56 -13.73 8.15
C MET A 70 -12.00 -12.32 8.33
N VAL A 71 -12.12 -11.73 9.50
CA VAL A 71 -11.57 -10.39 9.80
C VAL A 71 -10.04 -10.38 9.74
N LEU A 72 -9.37 -11.39 10.27
CA LEU A 72 -7.91 -11.49 10.25
C LEU A 72 -7.35 -11.67 8.83
N LEU A 73 -8.02 -12.40 7.97
CA LEU A 73 -7.62 -12.56 6.57
C LEU A 73 -7.71 -11.24 5.77
N ASN A 74 -8.67 -10.39 6.08
CA ASN A 74 -8.81 -9.08 5.43
C ASN A 74 -7.72 -8.09 5.83
N SER A 75 -7.19 -8.16 7.05
CA SER A 75 -6.12 -7.27 7.52
C SER A 75 -4.82 -7.39 6.70
N CYS A 76 -4.42 -8.61 6.33
CA CYS A 76 -3.25 -8.84 5.49
C CYS A 76 -3.41 -8.30 4.05
N SER A 77 -4.63 -8.35 3.50
CA SER A 77 -4.93 -7.84 2.16
C SER A 77 -4.88 -6.31 2.11
N TYR A 78 -5.41 -5.65 3.11
CA TYR A 78 -5.38 -4.19 3.22
C TYR A 78 -3.95 -3.64 3.26
N ASN A 79 -3.08 -4.21 4.10
CA ASN A 79 -1.68 -3.79 4.20
C ASN A 79 -0.94 -3.92 2.86
N LYS A 80 -1.21 -4.98 2.09
CA LYS A 80 -0.65 -5.15 0.75
C LYS A 80 -1.16 -4.12 -0.25
N MET A 81 -2.41 -3.68 -0.15
CA MET A 81 -2.93 -2.60 -1.00
C MET A 81 -2.24 -1.28 -0.71
N VAL A 82 -2.08 -0.93 0.57
CA VAL A 82 -1.33 0.28 0.98
C VAL A 82 0.12 0.23 0.52
N GLU A 83 0.79 -0.92 0.67
CA GLU A 83 2.18 -1.11 0.20
C GLU A 83 2.30 -0.90 -1.32
N LYS A 84 1.36 -1.43 -2.11
CA LYS A 84 1.37 -1.27 -3.56
C LYS A 84 0.99 0.14 -4.02
N ASP A 85 0.09 0.80 -3.33
CA ASP A 85 -0.26 2.20 -3.57
C ASP A 85 0.95 3.12 -3.32
N GLU A 86 1.65 2.91 -2.20
CA GLU A 86 2.90 3.63 -1.90
C GLU A 86 4.00 3.34 -2.92
N ALA A 87 4.09 2.12 -3.42
CA ALA A 87 5.03 1.76 -4.49
C ALA A 87 4.72 2.52 -5.79
N VAL A 88 3.44 2.72 -6.13
CA VAL A 88 3.03 3.54 -7.29
C VAL A 88 3.44 5.00 -7.09
N SER A 89 3.17 5.57 -5.90
CA SER A 89 3.56 6.93 -5.55
C SER A 89 5.07 7.15 -5.63
N THR A 90 5.84 6.23 -5.07
CA THR A 90 7.31 6.24 -5.12
C THR A 90 7.84 6.14 -6.56
N ALA A 91 7.26 5.26 -7.36
CA ALA A 91 7.64 5.11 -8.76
C ALA A 91 7.32 6.37 -9.58
N TRP A 92 6.20 7.04 -9.30
CA TRP A 92 5.87 8.32 -9.90
C TRP A 92 6.87 9.42 -9.54
N SER A 93 7.23 9.56 -8.26
CA SER A 93 8.22 10.53 -7.79
C SER A 93 9.58 10.34 -8.48
N ASN A 94 9.96 9.10 -8.77
CA ASN A 94 11.16 8.80 -9.56
C ASN A 94 11.05 9.30 -11.01
N VAL A 95 9.89 9.16 -11.65
CA VAL A 95 9.63 9.71 -13.00
C VAL A 95 9.76 11.23 -12.99
N GLU A 96 9.12 11.89 -12.04
CA GLU A 96 9.16 13.35 -11.86
C GLU A 96 10.59 13.87 -11.67
N THR A 97 11.37 13.20 -10.83
CA THR A 97 12.78 13.51 -10.58
C THR A 97 13.61 13.49 -11.88
N GLN A 98 13.39 12.50 -12.75
CA GLN A 98 14.12 12.42 -14.03
C GLN A 98 13.67 13.53 -15.00
N TYR A 99 12.40 13.87 -15.04
CA TYR A 99 11.90 14.99 -15.84
C TYR A 99 12.44 16.32 -15.34
N GLN A 100 12.49 16.52 -14.02
CA GLN A 100 13.10 17.73 -13.43
C GLN A 100 14.57 17.83 -13.81
N ARG A 101 15.32 16.74 -13.68
CA ARG A 101 16.75 16.71 -14.10
C ARG A 101 16.92 17.09 -15.55
N ARG A 102 16.06 16.59 -16.45
CA ARG A 102 16.09 17.01 -17.86
C ARG A 102 15.81 18.50 -18.02
N ALA A 103 14.81 19.03 -17.32
CA ALA A 103 14.45 20.43 -17.36
C ALA A 103 15.59 21.36 -16.86
N ASP A 104 16.39 20.89 -15.90
CA ASP A 104 17.51 21.64 -15.32
C ASP A 104 18.74 21.68 -16.25
N LEU A 105 18.89 20.70 -17.13
CA LEU A 105 19.97 20.70 -18.14
C LEU A 105 19.71 21.65 -19.31
N ILE A 106 18.44 21.97 -19.60
CA ILE A 106 18.03 22.76 -20.76
C ILE A 106 18.62 24.19 -20.77
N PRO A 107 18.63 24.97 -19.68
CA PRO A 107 19.20 26.31 -19.67
C PRO A 107 20.68 26.32 -20.07
N ASN A 108 21.47 25.39 -19.57
CA ASN A 108 22.89 25.27 -19.89
C ASN A 108 23.10 24.89 -21.37
N LEU A 109 22.28 23.94 -21.87
CA LEU A 109 22.32 23.59 -23.28
C LEU A 109 22.00 24.78 -24.19
N VAL A 110 20.90 25.49 -23.89
CA VAL A 110 20.48 26.68 -24.65
C VAL A 110 21.56 27.77 -24.63
N SER A 111 22.17 28.02 -23.47
CA SER A 111 23.26 28.98 -23.33
C SER A 111 24.48 28.59 -24.16
N THR A 112 24.88 27.33 -24.15
CA THR A 112 26.01 26.81 -24.92
C THR A 112 25.74 26.90 -26.43
N VAL A 113 24.56 26.46 -26.89
CA VAL A 113 24.21 26.49 -28.31
C VAL A 113 24.09 27.91 -28.82
N LYS A 114 23.51 28.83 -28.04
CA LYS A 114 23.36 30.26 -28.40
C LYS A 114 24.70 30.95 -28.71
N GLY A 115 25.78 30.52 -28.09
CA GLY A 115 27.12 31.05 -28.33
C GLY A 115 27.67 30.71 -29.73
N TYR A 116 27.17 29.66 -30.39
CA TYR A 116 27.66 29.19 -31.71
C TYR A 116 26.61 29.28 -32.81
N ALA A 117 25.34 29.16 -32.48
CA ALA A 117 24.22 29.08 -33.43
C ALA A 117 23.26 30.29 -33.25
N THR A 118 23.78 31.50 -33.47
CA THR A 118 23.03 32.75 -33.25
C THR A 118 21.82 32.90 -34.14
N HIS A 119 21.77 32.25 -35.32
CA HIS A 119 20.67 32.30 -36.27
C HIS A 119 19.52 31.33 -35.91
N GLU A 120 19.66 30.49 -34.90
CA GLU A 120 18.71 29.46 -34.49
C GLU A 120 17.76 29.91 -33.35
N SER A 121 17.49 31.24 -33.28
CA SER A 121 16.68 31.80 -32.18
C SER A 121 15.32 31.15 -32.02
N SER A 122 14.62 30.84 -33.11
CA SER A 122 13.30 30.19 -33.07
C SER A 122 13.32 28.77 -32.50
N THR A 123 14.38 28.00 -32.78
CA THR A 123 14.55 26.64 -32.26
C THR A 123 14.89 26.70 -30.76
N LEU A 124 15.76 27.63 -30.35
CA LEU A 124 16.09 27.84 -28.95
C LEU A 124 14.88 28.32 -28.14
N GLU A 125 14.10 29.25 -28.67
CA GLU A 125 12.86 29.76 -28.05
C GLU A 125 11.83 28.62 -27.90
N ALA A 126 11.67 27.77 -28.89
CA ALA A 126 10.77 26.61 -28.83
C ALA A 126 11.15 25.63 -27.69
N VAL A 127 12.46 25.42 -27.48
CA VAL A 127 12.93 24.57 -26.36
C VAL A 127 12.63 25.21 -25.00
N VAL A 128 12.89 26.52 -24.85
CA VAL A 128 12.60 27.25 -23.63
C VAL A 128 11.10 27.29 -23.34
N ALA A 129 10.26 27.53 -24.34
CA ALA A 129 8.81 27.55 -24.22
C ALA A 129 8.25 26.16 -23.83
N ALA A 130 8.75 25.10 -24.47
CA ALA A 130 8.35 23.73 -24.13
C ALA A 130 8.73 23.37 -22.69
N ARG A 131 9.95 23.72 -22.26
CA ARG A 131 10.40 23.54 -20.87
C ARG A 131 9.49 24.31 -19.89
N SER A 132 9.25 25.60 -20.14
CA SER A 132 8.40 26.42 -19.28
C SER A 132 7.01 25.79 -19.10
N LYS A 133 6.40 25.37 -20.19
CA LYS A 133 5.09 24.71 -20.16
C LYS A 133 5.11 23.39 -19.38
N ALA A 134 6.14 22.58 -19.57
CA ALA A 134 6.25 21.29 -18.89
C ALA A 134 6.49 21.41 -17.38
N THR A 135 7.23 22.46 -16.94
CA THR A 135 7.50 22.72 -15.52
C THR A 135 6.35 23.40 -14.77
N GLN A 136 5.37 23.97 -15.49
CA GLN A 136 4.17 24.57 -14.88
C GLN A 136 3.11 23.53 -14.50
N ILE A 137 3.15 22.34 -15.10
CA ILE A 137 2.19 21.29 -14.83
C ILE A 137 2.68 20.50 -13.60
N THR A 138 2.04 20.74 -12.46
CA THR A 138 2.28 19.95 -11.24
C THR A 138 1.31 18.79 -11.18
N VAL A 139 1.82 17.60 -10.95
CA VAL A 139 1.04 16.37 -10.80
C VAL A 139 1.14 15.90 -9.36
N ASP A 140 0.01 15.89 -8.65
CA ASP A 140 -0.11 15.32 -7.32
C ASP A 140 -0.46 13.84 -7.45
N PRO A 141 0.39 12.91 -6.97
CA PRO A 141 0.11 11.47 -7.04
C PRO A 141 -1.21 11.07 -6.40
N ALA A 142 -1.62 11.76 -5.33
CA ALA A 142 -2.87 11.47 -4.61
C ALA A 142 -4.13 11.89 -5.42
N ASN A 143 -3.99 12.83 -6.37
CA ASN A 143 -5.09 13.38 -7.17
C ASN A 143 -4.83 13.24 -8.68
N LEU A 144 -4.14 12.19 -9.08
CA LEU A 144 -3.75 11.93 -10.46
C LEU A 144 -4.96 11.45 -11.29
N THR A 145 -5.50 12.32 -12.13
CA THR A 145 -6.52 11.94 -13.12
C THR A 145 -5.89 11.56 -14.45
N ALA A 146 -6.60 10.75 -15.24
CA ALA A 146 -6.13 10.33 -16.57
C ALA A 146 -5.87 11.52 -17.50
N GLU A 147 -6.69 12.58 -17.39
CA GLU A 147 -6.56 13.81 -18.18
C GLU A 147 -5.30 14.58 -17.81
N LYS A 148 -5.04 14.76 -16.51
CA LYS A 148 -3.82 15.43 -16.01
C LYS A 148 -2.56 14.67 -16.40
N LEU A 149 -2.60 13.33 -16.29
CA LEU A 149 -1.48 12.49 -16.72
C LEU A 149 -1.23 12.63 -18.23
N ALA A 150 -2.27 12.63 -19.05
CA ALA A 150 -2.16 12.79 -20.49
C ALA A 150 -1.62 14.19 -20.87
N GLU A 151 -2.06 15.25 -20.18
CA GLU A 151 -1.56 16.61 -20.36
C GLU A 151 -0.08 16.71 -19.99
N TYR A 152 0.32 16.14 -18.86
CA TYR A 152 1.71 16.09 -18.43
C TYR A 152 2.59 15.35 -19.44
N GLN A 153 2.16 14.17 -19.88
CA GLN A 153 2.88 13.38 -20.88
C GLN A 153 3.02 14.13 -22.22
N LYS A 154 1.98 14.84 -22.64
CA LYS A 154 2.01 15.67 -23.84
C LYS A 154 3.01 16.81 -23.72
N ALA A 155 3.05 17.49 -22.59
CA ALA A 155 4.01 18.56 -22.34
C ALA A 155 5.45 18.04 -22.32
N GLN A 156 5.70 16.90 -21.65
CA GLN A 156 7.01 16.26 -21.63
C GLN A 156 7.44 15.75 -23.00
N GLY A 157 6.49 15.26 -23.82
CA GLY A 157 6.74 14.87 -25.22
C GLY A 157 7.11 16.08 -26.11
N ALA A 158 6.51 17.25 -25.84
CA ALA A 158 6.88 18.49 -26.53
C ALA A 158 8.32 18.92 -26.23
N VAL A 159 8.79 18.73 -24.99
CA VAL A 159 10.19 18.97 -24.63
C VAL A 159 11.13 18.03 -25.38
N SER A 160 10.85 16.72 -25.43
CA SER A 160 11.66 15.76 -26.18
C SER A 160 11.72 16.12 -27.67
N SER A 161 10.58 16.51 -28.26
CA SER A 161 10.52 16.92 -29.67
C SER A 161 11.33 18.19 -29.96
N ALA A 162 11.23 19.19 -29.08
CA ALA A 162 11.99 20.45 -29.22
C ALA A 162 13.50 20.20 -29.07
N LEU A 163 13.91 19.39 -28.10
CA LEU A 163 15.30 18.99 -27.92
C LEU A 163 15.83 18.22 -29.14
N GLY A 164 15.06 17.28 -29.67
CA GLY A 164 15.44 16.54 -30.87
C GLY A 164 15.67 17.46 -32.10
N LYS A 165 14.82 18.47 -32.28
CA LYS A 165 15.00 19.47 -33.33
C LYS A 165 16.26 20.31 -33.13
N LEU A 166 16.51 20.75 -31.85
CA LEU A 166 17.71 21.50 -31.52
C LEU A 166 18.97 20.70 -31.80
N LEU A 167 19.01 19.44 -31.40
CA LEU A 167 20.16 18.55 -31.65
C LEU A 167 20.38 18.33 -33.17
N ALA A 168 19.33 18.16 -33.95
CA ALA A 168 19.45 18.02 -35.38
C ALA A 168 20.04 19.29 -36.04
N VAL A 169 19.66 20.48 -35.60
CA VAL A 169 20.23 21.74 -36.08
C VAL A 169 21.72 21.86 -35.73
N THR A 170 22.15 21.37 -34.56
CA THR A 170 23.56 21.46 -34.15
C THR A 170 24.51 20.69 -35.07
N GLU A 171 24.00 19.76 -35.93
CA GLU A 171 24.79 19.06 -36.91
C GLU A 171 25.42 20.01 -37.97
N ASN A 172 24.80 21.17 -38.21
CA ASN A 172 25.30 22.20 -39.12
C ASN A 172 26.42 23.06 -38.47
N TYR A 173 26.74 22.85 -37.19
CA TYR A 173 27.70 23.67 -36.43
C TYR A 173 28.88 22.81 -35.93
N PRO A 174 29.89 22.49 -36.75
CA PRO A 174 31.00 21.60 -36.34
C PRO A 174 31.77 22.08 -35.11
N GLN A 175 31.91 23.41 -34.97
CA GLN A 175 32.62 23.99 -33.84
C GLN A 175 31.85 23.79 -32.51
N LEU A 176 30.53 23.81 -32.54
CA LEU A 176 29.69 23.50 -31.39
C LEU A 176 29.83 22.01 -31.02
N ARG A 177 29.81 21.12 -31.99
CA ARG A 177 30.03 19.68 -31.77
C ARG A 177 31.39 19.34 -31.20
N ALA A 178 32.41 20.13 -31.50
CA ALA A 178 33.76 19.98 -30.98
C ALA A 178 33.91 20.58 -29.54
N ASN A 179 32.86 21.28 -29.03
CA ASN A 179 32.88 21.85 -27.71
C ASN A 179 32.61 20.77 -26.63
N GLU A 180 33.53 20.62 -25.68
CA GLU A 180 33.44 19.59 -24.62
C GLU A 180 32.17 19.79 -23.77
N ASN A 181 31.83 21.03 -23.37
CA ASN A 181 30.64 21.28 -22.57
C ASN A 181 29.35 20.86 -23.30
N PHE A 182 29.29 21.09 -24.63
CA PHE A 182 28.16 20.65 -25.44
C PHE A 182 28.06 19.14 -25.48
N SER A 183 29.18 18.44 -25.75
CA SER A 183 29.25 16.98 -25.78
C SER A 183 28.85 16.36 -24.45
N GLU A 184 29.30 16.96 -23.33
CA GLU A 184 28.93 16.49 -21.99
C GLU A 184 27.44 16.69 -21.70
N LEU A 185 26.87 17.85 -22.05
CA LEU A 185 25.43 18.15 -21.89
C LEU A 185 24.58 17.21 -22.75
N GLN A 186 25.02 16.91 -23.98
CA GLN A 186 24.35 15.94 -24.84
C GLN A 186 24.35 14.55 -24.21
N ALA A 187 25.50 14.07 -23.73
CA ALA A 187 25.60 12.77 -23.06
C ALA A 187 24.74 12.69 -21.80
N GLN A 188 24.68 13.79 -21.01
CA GLN A 188 23.82 13.86 -19.82
C GLN A 188 22.32 13.85 -20.21
N LEU A 189 21.90 14.50 -21.29
CA LEU A 189 20.53 14.48 -21.78
C LEU A 189 20.15 13.11 -22.28
N GLU A 190 21.00 12.44 -23.08
CA GLU A 190 20.77 11.06 -23.54
C GLU A 190 20.67 10.08 -22.37
N GLY A 191 21.57 10.20 -21.38
CA GLY A 191 21.51 9.40 -20.15
C GLY A 191 20.25 9.66 -19.34
N THR A 192 19.76 10.89 -19.31
CA THR A 192 18.51 11.26 -18.61
C THR A 192 17.29 10.70 -19.35
N GLU A 193 17.25 10.72 -20.68
CA GLU A 193 16.16 10.15 -21.49
C GLU A 193 16.04 8.63 -21.27
N ASN A 194 17.18 7.93 -21.20
CA ASN A 194 17.20 6.51 -20.87
C ASN A 194 16.65 6.24 -19.46
N ARG A 195 16.99 7.08 -18.48
CA ARG A 195 16.45 6.98 -17.12
C ARG A 195 14.95 7.30 -17.05
N ILE A 196 14.48 8.28 -17.82
CA ILE A 196 13.04 8.58 -17.95
C ILE A 196 12.30 7.35 -18.48
N THR A 197 12.82 6.71 -19.52
CA THR A 197 12.24 5.51 -20.12
C THR A 197 12.14 4.37 -19.08
N GLU A 198 13.21 4.13 -18.35
CA GLU A 198 13.24 3.11 -17.29
C GLU A 198 12.32 3.45 -16.11
N ALA A 199 12.30 4.71 -15.66
CA ALA A 199 11.42 5.15 -14.59
C ALA A 199 9.93 5.01 -14.98
N ARG A 200 9.57 5.36 -16.21
CA ARG A 200 8.22 5.17 -16.76
C ARG A 200 7.83 3.70 -16.84
N LYS A 201 8.75 2.83 -17.22
CA LYS A 201 8.52 1.38 -17.23
C LYS A 201 8.20 0.88 -15.83
N ARG A 202 9.02 1.23 -14.82
CA ARG A 202 8.80 0.86 -13.42
C ARG A 202 7.48 1.40 -12.86
N TYR A 203 7.12 2.62 -13.22
CA TYR A 203 5.83 3.20 -12.85
C TYR A 203 4.67 2.37 -13.42
N ASN A 204 4.72 2.03 -14.71
CA ASN A 204 3.69 1.23 -15.35
C ASN A 204 3.59 -0.18 -14.73
N GLU A 205 4.71 -0.80 -14.37
CA GLU A 205 4.76 -2.08 -13.66
C GLU A 205 4.12 -1.98 -12.27
N ALA A 206 4.44 -0.93 -11.50
CA ALA A 206 3.83 -0.69 -10.18
C ALA A 206 2.31 -0.48 -10.28
N VAL A 207 1.84 0.33 -11.25
CA VAL A 207 0.42 0.54 -11.53
C VAL A 207 -0.27 -0.77 -11.92
N GLN A 208 0.36 -1.59 -12.76
CA GLN A 208 -0.16 -2.89 -13.15
C GLN A 208 -0.32 -3.81 -11.94
N ASP A 209 0.71 -3.89 -11.10
CA ASP A 209 0.72 -4.70 -9.87
C ASP A 209 -0.42 -4.29 -8.92
N TYR A 210 -0.57 -2.98 -8.70
CA TYR A 210 -1.65 -2.44 -7.90
C TYR A 210 -3.03 -2.79 -8.48
N ASN A 211 -3.23 -2.56 -9.78
CA ASN A 211 -4.48 -2.86 -10.47
C ASN A 211 -4.83 -4.35 -10.44
N VAL A 212 -3.84 -5.23 -10.54
CA VAL A 212 -4.04 -6.68 -10.40
C VAL A 212 -4.46 -7.03 -8.98
N LEU A 213 -3.83 -6.40 -7.97
CA LEU A 213 -4.13 -6.67 -6.57
C LEU A 213 -5.56 -6.27 -6.19
N ILE A 214 -6.02 -5.07 -6.57
CA ILE A 214 -7.37 -4.58 -6.23
C ILE A 214 -8.48 -5.35 -6.96
N ARG A 215 -8.18 -6.00 -8.09
CA ARG A 215 -9.15 -6.81 -8.86
C ARG A 215 -9.24 -8.26 -8.39
N LYS A 216 -8.29 -8.75 -7.58
CA LYS A 216 -8.31 -10.11 -7.05
C LYS A 216 -9.25 -10.22 -5.85
N PHE A 217 -9.94 -11.36 -5.73
CA PHE A 217 -10.67 -11.70 -4.51
C PHE A 217 -9.70 -11.92 -3.33
N PRO A 218 -10.00 -11.45 -2.10
CA PRO A 218 -11.20 -10.72 -1.68
C PRO A 218 -11.14 -9.18 -1.88
N ASN A 219 -10.03 -8.62 -2.38
CA ASN A 219 -9.77 -7.18 -2.44
C ASN A 219 -10.80 -6.42 -3.31
N ASN A 220 -11.38 -7.09 -4.32
CA ASN A 220 -12.42 -6.53 -5.19
C ASN A 220 -13.77 -6.29 -4.51
N LEU A 221 -13.89 -6.62 -3.21
CA LEU A 221 -15.09 -6.38 -2.42
C LEU A 221 -15.02 -5.05 -1.63
N PHE A 222 -13.85 -4.41 -1.60
CA PHE A 222 -13.57 -3.11 -0.98
C PHE A 222 -13.36 -2.05 -2.07
#